data_4122d2d13d96ad4363ff441063f45778
#
_entry.id   4122d2d13d96ad4363ff441063f45778
#
_cell.length_a   1.000
_cell.length_b   1.000
_cell.length_c   1.000
_cell.angle_alpha   90.00
_cell.angle_beta   90.00
_cell.angle_gamma   90.00
#
_symmetry.space_group_name_H-M   'P 1'
#
loop_
_entity.id
_entity.type
_entity.pdbx_description
1 polymer ?
#
loop_
_entity_poly.entity_id
_entity_poly.type
_entity_poly.pdbx_seq_one_letter_code
_entity_poly.pdbx_strand_id
1 'polypeptide(L)'
;MKTLRRLLLLVLVVLCSLLFVQAQPKHKASKPKPVSCSQGTPYRGCPACGTAKDNKHRTLNVQKNRGTAVTSPQKITVQEIRNPANNTKFTPSKKVWVTGYVASVDPGGFQETCNCKRNDLRDVHINIVADPSEVGDQSKYVVVEFTPRWEKRFGFDDSNYDAMRQAVEDKIKGKWIKFSGWMLFDFIHANASQSTAPGNPVCPNDGKQHSGCNWRATPWEVHPVTAYTVVSGP
;
A
#
# COMPACT_ATOMS: atom_id res chain seq x y z
N MET A 1 -69.57 15.38 9.46
CA MET A 1 -68.76 15.60 10.68
C MET A 1 -67.59 14.60 10.85
N LYS A 2 -67.69 13.32 10.49
CA LYS A 2 -66.58 12.33 10.65
C LYS A 2 -65.41 12.53 9.70
N THR A 3 -65.62 13.00 8.50
CA THR A 3 -64.60 13.29 7.47
C THR A 3 -63.72 14.50 7.81
N LEU A 4 -64.32 15.55 8.34
CA LEU A 4 -63.59 16.78 8.71
C LEU A 4 -62.61 16.54 9.91
N ARG A 5 -63.00 15.67 10.87
CA ARG A 5 -62.13 15.29 11.99
C ARG A 5 -60.90 14.48 11.53
N ARG A 6 -61.04 13.62 10.50
CA ARG A 6 -59.90 12.84 9.95
C ARG A 6 -58.91 13.72 9.20
N LEU A 7 -59.40 14.73 8.50
CA LEU A 7 -58.54 15.66 7.78
C LEU A 7 -57.70 16.53 8.76
N LEU A 8 -58.33 16.99 9.85
CA LEU A 8 -57.65 17.80 10.87
C LEU A 8 -56.56 17.01 11.63
N LEU A 9 -56.77 15.70 11.88
CA LEU A 9 -55.76 14.85 12.50
C LEU A 9 -54.57 14.57 11.57
N LEU A 10 -54.77 14.41 10.29
CA LEU A 10 -53.70 14.22 9.33
C LEU A 10 -52.81 15.46 9.15
N VAL A 11 -53.43 16.65 9.17
CA VAL A 11 -52.68 17.92 9.08
C VAL A 11 -51.86 18.16 10.33
N LEU A 12 -52.35 17.80 11.54
CA LEU A 12 -51.62 17.95 12.79
C LEU A 12 -50.42 16.96 12.86
N VAL A 13 -50.54 15.74 12.34
CA VAL A 13 -49.43 14.77 12.31
C VAL A 13 -48.33 15.19 11.34
N VAL A 14 -48.69 15.76 10.17
CA VAL A 14 -47.72 16.29 9.20
C VAL A 14 -47.02 17.54 9.73
N LEU A 15 -47.70 18.42 10.45
CA LEU A 15 -47.10 19.61 11.06
C LEU A 15 -46.18 19.25 12.23
N CYS A 16 -46.51 18.24 13.04
CA CYS A 16 -45.60 17.74 14.10
C CYS A 16 -44.32 17.09 13.55
N SER A 17 -44.39 16.41 12.39
CA SER A 17 -43.20 15.79 11.78
C SER A 17 -42.24 16.81 11.13
N LEU A 18 -42.73 18.00 10.80
CA LEU A 18 -41.90 19.09 10.24
C LEU A 18 -41.17 19.91 11.30
N LEU A 19 -41.58 19.85 12.55
CA LEU A 19 -40.96 20.60 13.67
C LEU A 19 -39.81 19.86 14.36
N PHE A 20 -39.56 18.60 14.02
CA PHE A 20 -38.48 17.79 14.59
C PHE A 20 -37.25 17.65 13.71
N VAL A 21 -37.06 18.49 12.69
CA VAL A 21 -35.75 18.69 12.10
C VAL A 21 -34.91 19.54 13.05
N GLN A 22 -34.56 18.96 14.20
CA GLN A 22 -33.54 19.55 15.08
C GLN A 22 -32.24 19.61 14.26
N ALA A 23 -31.76 20.82 14.03
CA ALA A 23 -30.43 21.06 13.50
C ALA A 23 -29.42 20.30 14.37
N GLN A 24 -28.96 19.15 13.89
CA GLN A 24 -27.88 18.43 14.54
C GLN A 24 -26.71 19.41 14.70
N PRO A 25 -26.13 19.56 15.90
CA PRO A 25 -24.98 20.42 16.09
C PRO A 25 -23.91 19.90 15.12
N LYS A 26 -23.47 20.77 14.19
CA LYS A 26 -22.34 20.47 13.30
C LYS A 26 -21.14 20.21 14.20
N HIS A 27 -20.86 18.96 14.50
CA HIS A 27 -19.61 18.57 15.13
C HIS A 27 -18.50 19.11 14.22
N LYS A 28 -17.83 20.18 14.65
CA LYS A 28 -16.58 20.62 14.02
C LYS A 28 -15.64 19.43 14.15
N ALA A 29 -15.42 18.73 13.04
CA ALA A 29 -14.43 17.69 12.98
C ALA A 29 -13.11 18.30 13.49
N SER A 30 -12.61 17.81 14.61
CA SER A 30 -11.32 18.25 15.14
C SER A 30 -10.27 17.98 14.08
N LYS A 31 -9.41 18.97 13.80
CA LYS A 31 -8.28 18.75 12.87
C LYS A 31 -7.50 17.52 13.35
N PRO A 32 -7.23 16.56 12.48
CA PRO A 32 -6.47 15.37 12.89
C PRO A 32 -5.13 15.81 13.50
N LYS A 33 -4.77 15.20 14.62
CA LYS A 33 -3.49 15.48 15.28
C LYS A 33 -2.35 15.19 14.31
N PRO A 34 -1.28 16.01 14.29
CA PRO A 34 -0.11 15.75 13.45
C PRO A 34 0.47 14.37 13.74
N VAL A 35 0.79 13.62 12.69
CA VAL A 35 1.44 12.32 12.82
C VAL A 35 2.84 12.49 13.38
N SER A 36 3.17 11.73 14.43
CA SER A 36 4.51 11.75 15.01
C SER A 36 5.50 11.02 14.12
N CYS A 37 6.58 11.70 13.70
CA CYS A 37 7.65 11.07 12.93
C CYS A 37 8.48 10.05 13.75
N SER A 38 8.32 10.03 15.08
CA SER A 38 9.01 9.09 15.97
C SER A 38 8.47 7.65 15.87
N GLN A 39 7.31 7.43 15.22
CA GLN A 39 6.74 6.08 15.07
C GLN A 39 7.43 5.22 14.01
N GLY A 40 8.27 5.80 13.18
CA GLY A 40 9.09 5.09 12.20
C GLY A 40 10.58 5.22 12.53
N THR A 41 11.42 4.66 11.68
CA THR A 41 12.88 4.67 11.87
C THR A 41 13.53 5.66 10.91
N PRO A 42 14.21 6.70 11.38
CA PRO A 42 14.99 7.57 10.53
C PRO A 42 16.19 6.80 9.95
N TYR A 43 16.67 7.19 8.76
CA TYR A 43 17.78 6.54 8.11
C TYR A 43 18.63 7.54 7.32
N ARG A 44 19.95 7.55 7.55
CA ARG A 44 20.94 8.40 6.85
C ARG A 44 20.49 9.87 6.72
N GLY A 45 19.94 10.43 7.82
CA GLY A 45 19.46 11.81 7.86
C GLY A 45 18.05 12.06 7.31
N CYS A 46 17.41 11.05 6.72
CA CYS A 46 16.00 11.14 6.32
C CYS A 46 15.10 10.74 7.50
N PRO A 47 14.22 11.62 7.99
CA PRO A 47 13.30 11.29 9.08
C PRO A 47 12.27 10.24 8.65
N ALA A 48 11.65 9.58 9.61
CA ALA A 48 10.70 8.51 9.32
C ALA A 48 9.48 8.95 8.51
N CYS A 49 9.02 10.20 8.67
CA CYS A 49 7.95 10.76 7.83
C CYS A 49 8.47 11.43 6.55
N GLY A 50 9.76 11.28 6.24
CA GLY A 50 10.39 11.82 5.06
C GLY A 50 10.18 13.32 4.92
N THR A 51 9.93 13.80 3.70
CA THR A 51 9.69 15.21 3.38
C THR A 51 8.21 15.52 3.12
N ALA A 52 7.29 14.62 3.51
CA ALA A 52 5.86 14.84 3.33
C ALA A 52 5.35 16.04 4.17
N LYS A 53 4.51 16.88 3.55
CA LYS A 53 3.98 18.10 4.17
C LYS A 53 2.64 17.88 4.88
N ASP A 54 1.79 17.02 4.34
CA ASP A 54 0.46 16.73 4.90
C ASP A 54 0.41 15.42 5.70
N ASN A 55 -0.57 15.31 6.58
CA ASN A 55 -0.69 14.20 7.50
C ASN A 55 -0.94 12.85 6.80
N LYS A 56 -1.62 12.82 5.65
CA LYS A 56 -1.91 11.58 4.93
C LYS A 56 -0.63 10.96 4.39
N HIS A 57 0.21 11.75 3.70
CA HIS A 57 1.50 11.29 3.20
C HIS A 57 2.50 11.05 4.34
N ARG A 58 2.48 11.84 5.42
CA ARG A 58 3.30 11.58 6.60
C ARG A 58 2.98 10.22 7.24
N THR A 59 1.69 9.88 7.35
CA THR A 59 1.24 8.57 7.84
C THR A 59 1.76 7.44 6.95
N LEU A 60 1.58 7.57 5.63
CA LEU A 60 2.08 6.60 4.66
C LEU A 60 3.60 6.42 4.79
N ASN A 61 4.35 7.52 4.84
CA ASN A 61 5.81 7.48 4.94
C ASN A 61 6.29 6.79 6.23
N VAL A 62 5.64 7.08 7.37
CA VAL A 62 5.95 6.40 8.63
C VAL A 62 5.70 4.88 8.53
N GLN A 63 4.64 4.48 7.83
CA GLN A 63 4.34 3.07 7.59
C GLN A 63 5.38 2.41 6.67
N LYS A 64 5.77 3.08 5.58
CA LYS A 64 6.85 2.64 4.68
C LYS A 64 8.19 2.52 5.43
N ASN A 65 8.45 3.42 6.36
CA ASN A 65 9.71 3.56 7.09
C ASN A 65 9.78 2.79 8.42
N ARG A 66 8.99 1.72 8.59
CA ARG A 66 9.07 0.86 9.78
C ARG A 66 10.40 0.13 9.86
N GLY A 67 11.08 0.28 10.99
CA GLY A 67 12.34 -0.43 11.28
C GLY A 67 12.18 -1.65 12.19
N THR A 68 10.94 -2.01 12.56
CA THR A 68 10.64 -3.16 13.43
C THR A 68 10.29 -4.37 12.58
N ALA A 69 10.98 -5.49 12.84
CA ALA A 69 10.66 -6.76 12.21
C ALA A 69 9.27 -7.26 12.64
N VAL A 70 8.58 -7.93 11.73
CA VAL A 70 7.32 -8.60 12.08
C VAL A 70 7.60 -9.86 12.89
N THR A 71 6.78 -10.07 13.92
CA THR A 71 6.77 -11.28 14.73
C THR A 71 5.43 -11.99 14.54
N SER A 72 5.44 -13.32 14.43
CA SER A 72 4.25 -14.14 14.23
C SER A 72 3.36 -13.68 13.05
N PRO A 73 3.92 -13.51 11.84
CA PRO A 73 3.13 -13.07 10.69
C PRO A 73 2.14 -14.16 10.25
N GLN A 74 0.95 -13.73 9.80
CA GLN A 74 -0.05 -14.63 9.25
C GLN A 74 0.26 -14.97 7.79
N LYS A 75 0.02 -16.22 7.39
CA LYS A 75 0.08 -16.60 5.96
C LYS A 75 -1.02 -15.89 5.19
N ILE A 76 -0.66 -15.33 4.05
CA ILE A 76 -1.58 -14.88 3.00
C ILE A 76 -1.03 -15.31 1.64
N THR A 77 -1.89 -15.38 0.65
CA THR A 77 -1.51 -15.72 -0.72
C THR A 77 -1.48 -14.49 -1.62
N VAL A 78 -0.76 -14.56 -2.74
CA VAL A 78 -0.77 -13.51 -3.77
C VAL A 78 -2.20 -13.28 -4.29
N GLN A 79 -2.99 -14.34 -4.46
CA GLN A 79 -4.40 -14.26 -4.88
C GLN A 79 -5.25 -13.50 -3.87
N GLU A 80 -5.06 -13.73 -2.57
CA GLU A 80 -5.79 -12.98 -1.52
C GLU A 80 -5.45 -11.49 -1.55
N ILE A 81 -4.19 -11.13 -1.81
CA ILE A 81 -3.79 -9.71 -1.91
C ILE A 81 -4.43 -9.07 -3.15
N ARG A 82 -4.50 -9.77 -4.27
CA ARG A 82 -5.09 -9.26 -5.52
C ARG A 82 -6.61 -9.11 -5.47
N ASN A 83 -7.29 -9.86 -4.61
CA ASN A 83 -8.75 -9.89 -4.61
C ASN A 83 -9.34 -8.58 -4.08
N PRO A 84 -10.08 -7.81 -4.91
CA PRO A 84 -10.68 -6.54 -4.48
C PRO A 84 -11.64 -6.68 -3.28
N ALA A 85 -12.31 -7.83 -3.13
CA ALA A 85 -13.15 -8.11 -1.97
C ALA A 85 -12.38 -8.12 -0.64
N ASN A 86 -11.06 -8.25 -0.67
CA ASN A 86 -10.19 -8.21 0.51
C ASN A 86 -9.72 -6.79 0.86
N ASN A 87 -10.03 -5.76 0.05
CA ASN A 87 -9.61 -4.39 0.32
C ASN A 87 -10.05 -3.87 1.71
N THR A 88 -11.15 -4.39 2.25
CA THR A 88 -11.62 -4.07 3.60
C THR A 88 -11.08 -5.00 4.69
N LYS A 89 -10.47 -6.13 4.31
CA LYS A 89 -9.95 -7.15 5.25
C LYS A 89 -8.50 -6.88 5.65
N PHE A 90 -7.77 -6.09 4.89
CA PHE A 90 -6.41 -5.72 5.21
C PHE A 90 -6.35 -4.39 5.95
N THR A 91 -5.38 -4.29 6.84
CA THR A 91 -5.04 -3.04 7.51
C THR A 91 -3.52 -2.82 7.42
N PRO A 92 -3.06 -1.56 7.39
CA PRO A 92 -1.62 -1.28 7.36
C PRO A 92 -0.84 -1.78 8.59
N SER A 93 -1.50 -2.29 9.61
CA SER A 93 -0.89 -2.91 10.79
C SER A 93 -0.81 -4.43 10.72
N LYS A 94 -1.40 -5.06 9.70
CA LYS A 94 -1.41 -6.52 9.55
C LYS A 94 -0.01 -7.03 9.22
N LYS A 95 0.48 -7.95 10.03
CA LYS A 95 1.76 -8.64 9.85
C LYS A 95 1.50 -9.89 9.03
N VAL A 96 2.21 -10.03 7.92
CA VAL A 96 1.96 -11.12 6.97
C VAL A 96 3.25 -11.77 6.50
N TRP A 97 3.11 -13.00 5.99
CA TRP A 97 4.06 -13.56 5.07
C TRP A 97 3.34 -14.09 3.83
N VAL A 98 3.96 -13.91 2.69
CA VAL A 98 3.46 -14.34 1.39
C VAL A 98 4.58 -15.04 0.63
N THR A 99 4.26 -16.13 -0.07
CA THR A 99 5.16 -16.72 -1.05
C THR A 99 4.71 -16.32 -2.44
N GLY A 100 5.65 -15.85 -3.26
CA GLY A 100 5.41 -15.49 -4.65
C GLY A 100 6.63 -15.77 -5.51
N TYR A 101 6.39 -15.96 -6.80
CA TYR A 101 7.46 -16.04 -7.80
C TYR A 101 7.86 -14.62 -8.21
N VAL A 102 9.14 -14.32 -8.16
CA VAL A 102 9.64 -12.96 -8.47
C VAL A 102 9.71 -12.78 -9.99
N ALA A 103 8.83 -11.93 -10.51
CA ALA A 103 8.73 -11.61 -11.94
C ALA A 103 9.76 -10.55 -12.35
N SER A 104 9.90 -9.48 -11.56
CA SER A 104 10.87 -8.41 -11.80
C SER A 104 11.34 -7.75 -10.51
N VAL A 105 12.46 -7.03 -10.61
CA VAL A 105 13.04 -6.21 -9.54
C VAL A 105 13.32 -4.84 -10.13
N ASP A 106 12.51 -3.87 -9.76
CA ASP A 106 12.50 -2.55 -10.37
C ASP A 106 12.96 -1.47 -9.38
N PRO A 107 13.50 -0.35 -9.87
CA PRO A 107 13.85 0.75 -9.00
C PRO A 107 12.61 1.45 -8.46
N GLY A 108 12.57 1.76 -7.17
CA GLY A 108 11.58 2.66 -6.57
C GLY A 108 11.70 4.08 -7.09
N GLY A 109 10.68 4.91 -6.88
CA GLY A 109 10.63 6.28 -7.34
C GLY A 109 11.62 7.19 -6.60
N PHE A 110 12.48 7.92 -7.32
CA PHE A 110 13.40 8.89 -6.67
C PHE A 110 12.68 10.13 -6.13
N GLN A 111 11.45 10.41 -6.55
CA GLN A 111 10.65 11.55 -6.07
C GLN A 111 9.84 11.19 -4.80
N GLU A 112 9.95 9.98 -4.29
CA GLU A 112 9.19 9.55 -3.13
C GLU A 112 9.58 10.33 -1.86
N THR A 113 8.56 10.87 -1.20
CA THR A 113 8.77 11.67 0.01
C THR A 113 9.21 10.83 1.21
N CYS A 114 8.89 9.54 1.24
CA CYS A 114 9.33 8.60 2.29
C CYS A 114 10.86 8.50 2.35
N ASN A 115 11.53 8.62 1.21
CA ASN A 115 12.96 8.53 1.04
C ASN A 115 13.63 9.92 0.87
N CYS A 116 12.94 10.98 1.29
CA CYS A 116 13.41 12.36 1.24
C CYS A 116 13.77 12.84 -0.18
N LYS A 117 13.22 12.21 -1.22
CA LYS A 117 13.54 12.47 -2.64
C LYS A 117 15.03 12.29 -2.95
N ARG A 118 15.66 11.36 -2.28
CA ARG A 118 17.08 11.08 -2.44
C ARG A 118 17.27 9.86 -3.32
N ASN A 119 18.17 9.97 -4.28
CA ASN A 119 18.46 8.89 -5.23
C ASN A 119 19.18 7.69 -4.57
N ASP A 120 19.95 7.96 -3.51
CA ASP A 120 20.66 6.94 -2.73
C ASP A 120 19.81 6.28 -1.64
N LEU A 121 18.54 6.63 -1.52
CA LEU A 121 17.61 6.07 -0.53
C LEU A 121 16.31 5.57 -1.18
N ARG A 122 16.37 5.11 -2.43
CA ARG A 122 15.19 4.55 -3.11
C ARG A 122 14.87 3.16 -2.57
N ASP A 123 13.59 2.84 -2.53
CA ASP A 123 13.14 1.48 -2.28
C ASP A 123 13.42 0.58 -3.49
N VAL A 124 13.49 -0.73 -3.28
CA VAL A 124 13.52 -1.71 -4.37
C VAL A 124 12.14 -2.34 -4.47
N HIS A 125 11.47 -2.12 -5.60
CA HIS A 125 10.19 -2.73 -5.93
C HIS A 125 10.41 -4.14 -6.47
N ILE A 126 9.80 -5.13 -5.84
CA ILE A 126 9.85 -6.52 -6.23
C ILE A 126 8.44 -6.93 -6.63
N ASN A 127 8.24 -7.21 -7.90
CA ASN A 127 6.95 -7.66 -8.41
C ASN A 127 6.87 -9.18 -8.30
N ILE A 128 5.87 -9.67 -7.58
CA ILE A 128 5.63 -11.10 -7.40
C ILE A 128 4.32 -11.53 -8.05
N VAL A 129 4.31 -12.76 -8.53
CA VAL A 129 3.14 -13.42 -9.10
C VAL A 129 2.83 -14.71 -8.36
N ALA A 130 1.61 -15.23 -8.55
CA ALA A 130 1.17 -16.47 -7.93
C ALA A 130 1.62 -17.72 -8.71
N ASP A 131 1.91 -17.56 -9.99
CA ASP A 131 2.37 -18.62 -10.89
C ASP A 131 3.41 -18.05 -11.86
N PRO A 132 4.50 -18.79 -12.19
CA PRO A 132 5.50 -18.33 -13.14
C PRO A 132 4.94 -18.00 -14.54
N SER A 133 3.84 -18.62 -14.95
CA SER A 133 3.17 -18.32 -16.23
C SER A 133 2.54 -16.92 -16.29
N GLU A 134 2.38 -16.26 -15.14
CA GLU A 134 1.86 -14.89 -15.05
C GLU A 134 2.96 -13.82 -15.24
N VAL A 135 4.22 -14.22 -15.39
CA VAL A 135 5.33 -13.28 -15.65
C VAL A 135 5.11 -12.57 -16.98
N GLY A 136 5.17 -11.26 -16.97
CA GLY A 136 4.87 -10.40 -18.13
C GLY A 136 3.48 -9.78 -18.11
N ASP A 137 2.53 -10.34 -17.35
CA ASP A 137 1.21 -9.74 -17.14
C ASP A 137 1.22 -8.85 -15.89
N GLN A 138 1.45 -7.56 -16.10
CA GLN A 138 1.52 -6.58 -15.00
C GLN A 138 0.20 -6.48 -14.20
N SER A 139 -0.95 -6.83 -14.80
CA SER A 139 -2.22 -6.86 -14.08
C SER A 139 -2.27 -7.91 -12.95
N LYS A 140 -1.29 -8.82 -12.92
CA LYS A 140 -1.12 -9.88 -11.93
C LYS A 140 -0.07 -9.56 -10.87
N TYR A 141 0.69 -8.48 -11.02
CA TYR A 141 1.78 -8.16 -10.12
C TYR A 141 1.27 -7.67 -8.77
N VAL A 142 1.81 -8.24 -7.71
CA VAL A 142 1.73 -7.71 -6.34
C VAL A 142 3.10 -7.19 -5.97
N VAL A 143 3.16 -5.98 -5.44
CA VAL A 143 4.43 -5.35 -5.06
C VAL A 143 4.78 -5.75 -3.63
N VAL A 144 6.05 -6.12 -3.42
CA VAL A 144 6.68 -6.19 -2.12
C VAL A 144 7.95 -5.34 -2.16
N GLU A 145 8.29 -4.64 -1.05
CA GLU A 145 9.36 -3.64 -1.13
C GLU A 145 10.43 -3.84 -0.08
N PHE A 146 11.70 -3.83 -0.54
CA PHE A 146 12.84 -3.61 0.33
C PHE A 146 13.07 -2.11 0.46
N THR A 147 13.17 -1.64 1.69
CA THR A 147 13.50 -0.25 1.97
C THR A 147 14.97 -0.12 2.36
N PRO A 148 15.60 1.06 2.22
CA PRO A 148 17.01 1.26 2.57
C PRO A 148 17.39 0.77 3.98
N ARG A 149 16.44 0.83 4.92
CA ARG A 149 16.62 0.35 6.30
C ARG A 149 16.77 -1.15 6.40
N TRP A 150 16.15 -1.88 5.47
CA TRP A 150 16.12 -3.34 5.44
C TRP A 150 17.15 -3.92 4.47
N GLU A 151 17.45 -3.25 3.36
CA GLU A 151 18.47 -3.66 2.40
C GLU A 151 19.80 -3.95 3.09
N LYS A 152 20.27 -3.01 3.90
CA LYS A 152 21.48 -3.19 4.70
C LYS A 152 21.38 -4.35 5.69
N ARG A 153 20.23 -4.54 6.33
CA ARG A 153 19.99 -5.66 7.25
C ARG A 153 19.97 -7.02 6.54
N PHE A 154 19.62 -7.03 5.26
CA PHE A 154 19.67 -8.21 4.42
C PHE A 154 21.07 -8.51 3.86
N GLY A 155 22.05 -7.66 4.20
CA GLY A 155 23.44 -7.83 3.80
C GLY A 155 23.78 -7.28 2.42
N PHE A 156 22.91 -6.42 1.86
CA PHE A 156 23.23 -5.71 0.62
C PHE A 156 24.06 -4.45 0.92
N ASP A 157 25.01 -4.16 0.04
CA ASP A 157 25.78 -2.91 0.10
C ASP A 157 24.95 -1.75 -0.44
N ASP A 158 24.56 -0.85 0.45
CA ASP A 158 23.75 0.33 0.16
C ASP A 158 24.57 1.59 -0.23
N SER A 159 25.85 1.42 -0.51
CA SER A 159 26.74 2.53 -0.92
C SER A 159 26.45 3.03 -2.34
N ASN A 160 25.99 2.14 -3.22
CA ASN A 160 25.56 2.43 -4.59
C ASN A 160 24.22 1.77 -4.87
N TYR A 161 23.19 2.58 -5.07
CA TYR A 161 21.83 2.09 -5.26
C TYR A 161 21.66 1.13 -6.45
N ASP A 162 22.23 1.48 -7.62
CA ASP A 162 22.02 0.66 -8.83
C ASP A 162 22.73 -0.69 -8.71
N ALA A 163 23.94 -0.72 -8.15
CA ALA A 163 24.66 -1.96 -7.86
C ALA A 163 23.93 -2.81 -6.81
N MET A 164 23.40 -2.19 -5.77
CA MET A 164 22.62 -2.85 -4.73
C MET A 164 21.34 -3.46 -5.31
N ARG A 165 20.56 -2.68 -6.10
CA ARG A 165 19.36 -3.18 -6.77
C ARG A 165 19.69 -4.37 -7.68
N GLN A 166 20.76 -4.28 -8.45
CA GLN A 166 21.21 -5.39 -9.32
C GLN A 166 21.55 -6.65 -8.48
N ALA A 167 22.23 -6.48 -7.35
CA ALA A 167 22.53 -7.61 -6.46
C ALA A 167 21.24 -8.24 -5.87
N VAL A 168 20.22 -7.44 -5.58
CA VAL A 168 18.90 -7.95 -5.19
C VAL A 168 18.29 -8.75 -6.35
N GLU A 169 18.29 -8.20 -7.56
CA GLU A 169 17.75 -8.85 -8.76
C GLU A 169 18.41 -10.21 -9.01
N ASP A 170 19.73 -10.28 -9.04
CA ASP A 170 20.51 -11.50 -9.27
C ASP A 170 20.21 -12.57 -8.20
N LYS A 171 19.93 -12.13 -6.99
CA LYS A 171 19.68 -13.04 -5.88
C LYS A 171 18.30 -13.68 -5.90
N ILE A 172 17.25 -12.92 -6.32
CA ILE A 172 15.86 -13.35 -6.12
C ILE A 172 15.02 -13.47 -7.38
N LYS A 173 15.33 -12.76 -8.49
CA LYS A 173 14.53 -12.81 -9.72
C LYS A 173 14.46 -14.24 -10.28
N GLY A 174 13.29 -14.62 -10.76
CA GLY A 174 13.05 -15.96 -11.29
C GLY A 174 13.02 -17.07 -10.24
N LYS A 175 12.80 -16.72 -8.96
CA LYS A 175 12.75 -17.68 -7.86
C LYS A 175 11.46 -17.52 -7.05
N TRP A 176 11.09 -18.58 -6.36
CA TRP A 176 10.07 -18.54 -5.32
C TRP A 176 10.67 -17.97 -4.04
N ILE A 177 10.06 -16.92 -3.54
CA ILE A 177 10.52 -16.25 -2.32
C ILE A 177 9.36 -16.13 -1.34
N LYS A 178 9.63 -16.49 -0.09
CA LYS A 178 8.76 -16.17 1.04
C LYS A 178 9.19 -14.82 1.62
N PHE A 179 8.29 -13.83 1.56
CA PHE A 179 8.49 -12.51 2.12
C PHE A 179 7.66 -12.35 3.39
N SER A 180 8.23 -11.77 4.44
CA SER A 180 7.53 -11.39 5.67
C SER A 180 7.62 -9.90 5.88
N GLY A 181 6.50 -9.25 6.21
CA GLY A 181 6.47 -7.80 6.36
C GLY A 181 5.11 -7.28 6.82
N TRP A 182 4.89 -6.01 6.60
CA TRP A 182 3.67 -5.31 6.95
C TRP A 182 2.82 -5.09 5.72
N MET A 183 1.50 -5.32 5.83
CA MET A 183 0.59 -4.85 4.78
C MET A 183 0.59 -3.33 4.75
N LEU A 184 0.57 -2.79 3.56
CA LEU A 184 0.43 -1.36 3.28
C LEU A 184 -0.58 -1.15 2.16
N PHE A 185 -1.42 -0.13 2.29
CA PHE A 185 -2.25 0.36 1.18
C PHE A 185 -1.58 1.62 0.62
N ASP A 186 -0.89 1.48 -0.51
CA ASP A 186 -0.28 2.62 -1.17
C ASP A 186 -1.30 3.35 -2.06
N PHE A 187 -2.00 4.30 -1.46
CA PHE A 187 -3.02 5.08 -2.14
C PHE A 187 -2.46 5.95 -3.29
N ILE A 188 -1.15 6.18 -3.34
CA ILE A 188 -0.50 6.95 -4.43
C ILE A 188 -0.63 6.16 -5.74
N HIS A 189 -0.58 4.84 -5.66
CA HIS A 189 -0.69 3.94 -6.81
C HIS A 189 -2.10 3.40 -7.07
N ALA A 190 -3.13 3.94 -6.39
CA ALA A 190 -4.51 3.49 -6.59
C ALA A 190 -5.01 3.68 -8.04
N ASN A 191 -4.56 4.74 -8.73
CA ASN A 191 -4.90 5.00 -10.13
C ASN A 191 -4.08 4.20 -11.16
N ALA A 192 -3.15 3.37 -10.70
CA ALA A 192 -2.28 2.53 -11.53
C ALA A 192 -2.42 1.04 -11.15
N SER A 193 -3.53 0.68 -10.51
CA SER A 193 -3.79 -0.66 -9.98
C SER A 193 -5.11 -1.22 -10.51
N GLN A 194 -5.08 -2.46 -10.99
CA GLN A 194 -6.22 -3.12 -11.62
C GLN A 194 -7.46 -3.18 -10.72
N SER A 195 -7.28 -3.42 -9.42
CA SER A 195 -8.38 -3.56 -8.46
C SER A 195 -9.09 -2.24 -8.12
N THR A 196 -8.46 -1.10 -8.35
CA THR A 196 -8.99 0.23 -8.00
C THR A 196 -9.21 1.14 -9.21
N ALA A 197 -8.62 0.81 -10.35
CA ALA A 197 -8.79 1.52 -11.63
C ALA A 197 -8.97 0.51 -12.79
N PRO A 198 -9.99 -0.37 -12.75
CA PRO A 198 -10.14 -1.48 -13.71
C PRO A 198 -10.42 -1.02 -15.14
N GLY A 199 -10.79 0.25 -15.34
CA GLY A 199 -11.00 0.85 -16.66
C GLY A 199 -9.72 1.28 -17.37
N ASN A 200 -8.59 1.32 -16.68
CA ASN A 200 -7.31 1.63 -17.30
C ASN A 200 -6.78 0.40 -18.06
N PRO A 201 -6.09 0.61 -19.20
CA PRO A 201 -5.38 -0.49 -19.85
C PRO A 201 -4.25 -1.02 -18.97
N VAL A 202 -3.82 -2.25 -19.21
CA VAL A 202 -2.58 -2.77 -18.62
C VAL A 202 -1.39 -2.11 -19.30
N CYS A 203 -0.37 -1.70 -18.52
CA CYS A 203 0.83 -1.09 -19.09
C CYS A 203 1.61 -2.10 -19.95
N PRO A 204 2.24 -1.64 -21.04
CA PRO A 204 3.19 -2.47 -21.78
C PRO A 204 4.34 -2.92 -20.89
N ASN A 205 4.72 -4.20 -21.00
CA ASN A 205 5.88 -4.74 -20.27
C ASN A 205 7.16 -4.58 -21.13
N ASP A 206 7.54 -3.33 -21.39
CA ASP A 206 8.68 -2.98 -22.25
C ASP A 206 9.87 -2.36 -21.47
N GLY A 207 9.85 -2.47 -20.15
CA GLY A 207 10.89 -1.94 -19.26
C GLY A 207 10.87 -0.42 -19.10
N LYS A 208 9.86 0.27 -19.66
CA LYS A 208 9.71 1.73 -19.54
C LYS A 208 8.64 2.09 -18.51
N GLN A 209 8.75 3.28 -17.95
CA GLN A 209 7.72 3.83 -17.09
C GLN A 209 6.60 4.43 -17.93
N HIS A 210 5.37 3.96 -17.73
CA HIS A 210 4.16 4.44 -18.39
C HIS A 210 3.23 5.16 -17.40
N SER A 211 2.37 6.03 -17.91
CA SER A 211 1.31 6.71 -17.15
C SER A 211 -0.05 6.43 -17.78
N GLY A 212 -1.10 6.50 -16.96
CA GLY A 212 -2.48 6.27 -17.43
C GLY A 212 -2.82 4.80 -17.69
N CYS A 213 -2.01 3.88 -17.20
CA CYS A 213 -2.24 2.44 -17.29
C CYS A 213 -1.92 1.74 -15.97
N ASN A 214 -2.40 0.51 -15.81
CA ASN A 214 -2.19 -0.31 -14.61
C ASN A 214 -0.93 -1.16 -14.77
N TRP A 215 0.01 -1.03 -13.85
CA TRP A 215 1.26 -1.80 -13.81
C TRP A 215 1.32 -2.76 -12.61
N ARG A 216 0.23 -2.84 -11.84
CA ARG A 216 0.07 -3.72 -10.69
C ARG A 216 -1.38 -4.15 -10.49
N ALA A 217 -1.59 -5.27 -9.82
CA ALA A 217 -2.92 -5.82 -9.56
C ALA A 217 -3.71 -4.98 -8.55
N THR A 218 -3.05 -4.45 -7.53
CA THR A 218 -3.67 -3.82 -6.37
C THR A 218 -2.76 -2.78 -5.73
N PRO A 219 -3.30 -1.75 -5.04
CA PRO A 219 -2.51 -0.85 -4.20
C PRO A 219 -2.01 -1.51 -2.91
N TRP A 220 -2.54 -2.69 -2.53
CA TRP A 220 -2.02 -3.43 -1.39
C TRP A 220 -0.66 -4.05 -1.72
N GLU A 221 0.28 -3.86 -0.81
CA GLU A 221 1.65 -4.35 -0.92
C GLU A 221 2.18 -4.83 0.43
N VAL A 222 3.29 -5.55 0.42
CA VAL A 222 4.03 -5.87 1.64
C VAL A 222 5.19 -4.87 1.76
N HIS A 223 5.01 -3.87 2.62
CA HIS A 223 5.94 -2.77 2.77
C HIS A 223 6.03 -2.26 4.23
N PRO A 224 7.19 -2.26 4.83
CA PRO A 224 8.42 -2.89 4.35
C PRO A 224 8.40 -4.41 4.52
N VAL A 225 9.11 -5.08 3.66
CA VAL A 225 9.56 -6.45 3.90
C VAL A 225 10.62 -6.42 5.01
N THR A 226 10.49 -7.32 5.99
CA THR A 226 11.38 -7.37 7.14
C THR A 226 12.14 -8.70 7.28
N ALA A 227 11.77 -9.67 6.46
CA ALA A 227 12.51 -10.93 6.26
C ALA A 227 12.13 -11.54 4.91
N TYR A 228 13.05 -12.27 4.30
CA TYR A 228 12.79 -13.07 3.10
C TYR A 228 13.62 -14.35 3.09
N THR A 229 13.14 -15.35 2.38
CA THR A 229 13.81 -16.65 2.23
C THR A 229 13.48 -17.25 0.87
N VAL A 230 14.51 -17.77 0.18
CA VAL A 230 14.31 -18.56 -1.06
C VAL A 230 13.65 -19.88 -0.67
N VAL A 231 12.63 -20.29 -1.39
CA VAL A 231 11.87 -21.52 -1.18
C VAL A 231 11.71 -22.27 -2.50
N SER A 232 11.29 -23.54 -2.47
CA SER A 232 11.08 -24.33 -3.69
C SER A 232 9.71 -24.10 -4.35
N GLY A 233 8.77 -23.44 -3.66
CA GLY A 233 7.41 -23.19 -4.15
C GLY A 233 6.52 -22.61 -3.06
N PRO A 234 5.22 -22.34 -3.35
CA PRO A 234 4.24 -21.77 -2.41
C PRO A 234 3.85 -22.71 -1.28
#